data_04ae989e2e746d8cdea8b5e6913114c9
#
_entry.id   04ae989e2e746d8cdea8b5e6913114c9
#
_cell.length_a   1.000
_cell.length_b   1.000
_cell.length_c   1.000
_cell.angle_alpha   90.00
_cell.angle_beta   90.00
_cell.angle_gamma   90.00
#
_symmetry.space_group_name_H-M   'P 1'
#
loop_
_entity.id
_entity.type
_entity.pdbx_description
1 polymer ?
#
loop_
_entity_poly.entity_id
_entity_poly.type
_entity_poly.pdbx_seq_one_letter_code
_entity_poly.pdbx_strand_id
1 'polypeptide(L)'
;MRGSSRGSAKAVLAAFDTVLAGDPAWGTLAEELFAVTGVVDGSASLRRALADPSREGSDKQGLARSLFGGKIGETTTGLVADVAGQRWSAERDLADTLESLAVQALLAAAERERRIDRVEDELFRFERIVAGDPGLRDTLSSRNTDGTGKATLVHGLLEGKAAPETVRLVEQAVRVPRGRRLDRVLESYLHLASQRRDELVALVTVAAPLSGQQSARLSSALEAHYGKPVTLQLVQDPSVMGGIRIQVGDEVVDGTVLRRLDEARRHVTGG
;
A
#
# COMPACT_ATOMS: atom_id res chain seq x y z
N MET A 1 -15.88 3.32 5.14
CA MET A 1 -16.40 3.05 3.77
C MET A 1 -17.64 2.16 3.80
N ARG A 2 -18.67 2.43 3.01
CA ARG A 2 -19.94 1.67 2.92
C ARG A 2 -20.25 1.35 1.46
N GLY A 3 -21.09 0.32 1.25
CA GLY A 3 -21.62 0.01 -0.09
C GLY A 3 -20.56 -0.22 -1.16
N SER A 4 -20.70 0.45 -2.31
CA SER A 4 -19.82 0.34 -3.47
C SER A 4 -18.37 0.73 -3.17
N SER A 5 -18.12 1.70 -2.28
CA SER A 5 -16.77 2.12 -1.94
C SER A 5 -15.89 0.99 -1.40
N ARG A 6 -16.46 0.01 -0.69
CA ARG A 6 -15.69 -1.12 -0.16
C ARG A 6 -15.20 -2.05 -1.27
N GLY A 7 -16.06 -2.34 -2.25
CA GLY A 7 -15.67 -3.13 -3.43
C GLY A 7 -14.65 -2.40 -4.29
N SER A 8 -14.84 -1.09 -4.50
CA SER A 8 -13.92 -0.24 -5.23
C SER A 8 -12.54 -0.16 -4.59
N ALA A 9 -12.47 0.03 -3.27
CA ALA A 9 -11.21 0.04 -2.53
C ALA A 9 -10.47 -1.31 -2.65
N LYS A 10 -11.19 -2.43 -2.56
CA LYS A 10 -10.60 -3.77 -2.74
C LYS A 10 -10.02 -3.96 -4.14
N ALA A 11 -10.73 -3.54 -5.19
CA ALA A 11 -10.25 -3.62 -6.57
C ALA A 11 -8.98 -2.77 -6.79
N VAL A 12 -8.97 -1.55 -6.23
CA VAL A 12 -7.80 -0.67 -6.29
C VAL A 12 -6.60 -1.24 -5.54
N LEU A 13 -6.81 -1.85 -4.37
CA LEU A 13 -5.75 -2.50 -3.60
C LEU A 13 -5.12 -3.65 -4.39
N ALA A 14 -5.92 -4.48 -5.04
CA ALA A 14 -5.40 -5.56 -5.89
C ALA A 14 -4.55 -5.04 -7.07
N ALA A 15 -4.93 -3.92 -7.70
CA ALA A 15 -4.12 -3.27 -8.73
C ALA A 15 -2.84 -2.68 -8.13
N PHE A 16 -2.91 -2.09 -6.94
CA PHE A 16 -1.78 -1.55 -6.23
C PHE A 16 -0.76 -2.64 -5.85
N ASP A 17 -1.20 -3.81 -5.40
CA ASP A 17 -0.31 -4.94 -5.11
C ASP A 17 0.48 -5.38 -6.35
N THR A 18 -0.14 -5.32 -7.53
CA THR A 18 0.56 -5.58 -8.80
C THR A 18 1.66 -4.53 -9.08
N VAL A 19 1.38 -3.26 -8.78
CA VAL A 19 2.38 -2.18 -8.88
C VAL A 19 3.53 -2.41 -7.89
N LEU A 20 3.20 -2.78 -6.66
CA LEU A 20 4.20 -3.07 -5.64
C LEU A 20 5.10 -4.25 -6.03
N ALA A 21 4.58 -5.26 -6.71
CA ALA A 21 5.37 -6.38 -7.23
C ALA A 21 6.43 -5.97 -8.25
N GLY A 22 6.20 -4.89 -9.00
CA GLY A 22 7.14 -4.32 -9.98
C GLY A 22 8.32 -3.54 -9.39
N ASP A 23 8.50 -3.55 -8.07
CA ASP A 23 9.57 -2.86 -7.36
C ASP A 23 9.69 -1.35 -7.70
N PRO A 24 8.62 -0.57 -7.50
CA PRO A 24 8.64 0.86 -7.78
C PRO A 24 9.57 1.59 -6.80
N ALA A 25 9.94 2.83 -7.11
CA ALA A 25 10.57 3.74 -6.16
C ALA A 25 9.56 4.12 -5.06
N TRP A 26 9.42 3.28 -4.05
CA TRP A 26 8.38 3.31 -3.01
C TRP A 26 8.22 4.67 -2.34
N GLY A 27 9.34 5.31 -2.00
CA GLY A 27 9.33 6.64 -1.40
C GLY A 27 8.73 7.68 -2.35
N THR A 28 9.14 7.69 -3.62
CA THR A 28 8.58 8.59 -4.64
C THR A 28 7.10 8.34 -4.86
N LEU A 29 6.69 7.07 -4.98
CA LEU A 29 5.28 6.67 -5.12
C LEU A 29 4.44 7.19 -3.95
N ALA A 30 4.91 7.03 -2.72
CA ALA A 30 4.21 7.50 -1.52
C ALA A 30 4.08 9.02 -1.50
N GLU A 31 5.16 9.76 -1.80
CA GLU A 31 5.13 11.23 -1.83
C GLU A 31 4.18 11.77 -2.88
N GLU A 32 4.21 11.21 -4.08
CA GLU A 32 3.31 11.59 -5.16
C GLU A 32 1.84 11.31 -4.80
N LEU A 33 1.53 10.14 -4.20
CA LEU A 33 0.19 9.82 -3.74
C LEU A 33 -0.28 10.75 -2.60
N PHE A 34 0.59 11.11 -1.66
CA PHE A 34 0.27 12.11 -0.63
C PHE A 34 0.02 13.49 -1.24
N ALA A 35 0.82 13.89 -2.22
CA ALA A 35 0.63 15.17 -2.92
C ALA A 35 -0.72 15.20 -3.66
N VAL A 36 -1.04 14.15 -4.42
CA VAL A 36 -2.33 13.99 -5.10
C VAL A 36 -3.48 14.00 -4.09
N THR A 37 -3.34 13.27 -2.98
CA THR A 37 -4.35 13.26 -1.90
C THR A 37 -4.61 14.68 -1.39
N GLY A 38 -3.56 15.47 -1.16
CA GLY A 38 -3.67 16.86 -0.72
C GLY A 38 -4.41 17.75 -1.72
N VAL A 39 -4.10 17.62 -3.02
CA VAL A 39 -4.78 18.36 -4.11
C VAL A 39 -6.26 17.97 -4.20
N VAL A 40 -6.57 16.69 -4.15
CA VAL A 40 -7.95 16.19 -4.24
C VAL A 40 -8.74 16.59 -2.99
N ASP A 41 -8.19 16.44 -1.80
CA ASP A 41 -8.88 16.82 -0.55
C ASP A 41 -9.07 18.34 -0.44
N GLY A 42 -8.12 19.13 -0.92
CA GLY A 42 -8.17 20.59 -0.90
C GLY A 42 -9.20 21.20 -1.88
N SER A 43 -9.67 20.45 -2.88
CA SER A 43 -10.62 20.95 -3.89
C SER A 43 -11.94 20.16 -3.89
N ALA A 44 -13.00 20.74 -3.34
CA ALA A 44 -14.31 20.11 -3.33
C ALA A 44 -14.86 19.87 -4.75
N SER A 45 -14.57 20.78 -5.70
CA SER A 45 -14.98 20.61 -7.10
C SER A 45 -14.25 19.45 -7.79
N LEU A 46 -12.95 19.33 -7.57
CA LEU A 46 -12.15 18.22 -8.10
C LEU A 46 -12.60 16.88 -7.50
N ARG A 47 -12.77 16.84 -6.19
CA ARG A 47 -13.25 15.66 -5.47
C ARG A 47 -14.57 15.16 -6.02
N ARG A 48 -15.55 16.08 -6.21
CA ARG A 48 -16.83 15.76 -6.83
C ARG A 48 -16.68 15.26 -8.26
N ALA A 49 -15.85 15.91 -9.08
CA ALA A 49 -15.66 15.52 -10.47
C ALA A 49 -15.05 14.10 -10.62
N LEU A 50 -14.09 13.74 -9.76
CA LEU A 50 -13.46 12.43 -9.77
C LEU A 50 -14.31 11.31 -9.12
N ALA A 51 -15.21 11.67 -8.20
CA ALA A 51 -16.08 10.70 -7.51
C ALA A 51 -17.51 10.64 -8.08
N ASP A 52 -17.81 11.41 -9.12
CA ASP A 52 -19.16 11.53 -9.70
C ASP A 52 -19.70 10.16 -10.16
N PRO A 53 -20.78 9.66 -9.54
CA PRO A 53 -21.36 8.37 -9.90
C PRO A 53 -22.09 8.37 -11.24
N SER A 54 -22.42 9.56 -11.78
CA SER A 54 -23.11 9.72 -13.07
C SER A 54 -22.16 9.67 -14.26
N ARG A 55 -20.85 9.81 -14.04
CA ARG A 55 -19.84 9.75 -15.10
C ARG A 55 -19.32 8.32 -15.28
N GLU A 56 -19.03 8.01 -16.54
CA GLU A 56 -18.35 6.76 -16.86
C GLU A 56 -16.95 6.70 -16.24
N GLY A 57 -16.51 5.50 -15.86
CA GLY A 57 -15.19 5.31 -15.24
C GLY A 57 -14.04 5.80 -16.13
N SER A 58 -14.14 5.55 -17.45
CA SER A 58 -13.19 6.00 -18.47
C SER A 58 -13.01 7.53 -18.51
N ASP A 59 -14.10 8.28 -18.37
CA ASP A 59 -14.07 9.74 -18.39
C ASP A 59 -13.35 10.30 -17.15
N LYS A 60 -13.62 9.69 -15.99
CA LYS A 60 -12.93 10.04 -14.74
C LYS A 60 -11.46 9.69 -14.77
N GLN A 61 -11.09 8.55 -15.36
CA GLN A 61 -9.69 8.17 -15.61
C GLN A 61 -9.00 9.16 -16.55
N GLY A 62 -9.68 9.54 -17.65
CA GLY A 62 -9.18 10.56 -18.58
C GLY A 62 -8.93 11.90 -17.89
N LEU A 63 -9.86 12.34 -17.04
CA LEU A 63 -9.71 13.54 -16.23
C LEU A 63 -8.51 13.46 -15.30
N ALA A 64 -8.35 12.35 -14.58
CA ALA A 64 -7.21 12.15 -13.69
C ALA A 64 -5.86 12.20 -14.45
N ARG A 65 -5.76 11.51 -15.59
CA ARG A 65 -4.57 11.54 -16.45
C ARG A 65 -4.28 12.94 -17.00
N SER A 66 -5.29 13.69 -17.39
CA SER A 66 -5.14 15.08 -17.87
C SER A 66 -4.61 16.02 -16.78
N LEU A 67 -5.04 15.81 -15.53
CA LEU A 67 -4.65 16.68 -14.40
C LEU A 67 -3.25 16.38 -13.87
N PHE A 68 -2.90 15.10 -13.78
CA PHE A 68 -1.68 14.64 -13.09
C PHE A 68 -0.60 14.14 -14.05
N GLY A 69 -0.94 13.72 -15.27
CA GLY A 69 0.03 13.25 -16.26
C GLY A 69 1.13 14.28 -16.54
N GLY A 70 2.37 13.82 -16.59
CA GLY A 70 3.56 14.67 -16.75
C GLY A 70 3.96 15.51 -15.53
N LYS A 71 3.17 15.48 -14.44
CA LYS A 71 3.49 16.17 -13.17
C LYS A 71 3.95 15.21 -12.08
N ILE A 72 3.54 13.95 -12.17
CA ILE A 72 3.93 12.84 -11.33
C ILE A 72 4.32 11.66 -12.21
N GLY A 73 4.93 10.63 -11.63
CA GLY A 73 5.32 9.42 -12.33
C GLY A 73 4.14 8.72 -13.03
N GLU A 74 4.44 8.01 -14.11
CA GLU A 74 3.40 7.32 -14.90
C GLU A 74 2.68 6.25 -14.09
N THR A 75 3.42 5.51 -13.26
CA THR A 75 2.87 4.51 -12.32
C THR A 75 1.86 5.14 -11.37
N THR A 76 2.21 6.25 -10.74
CA THR A 76 1.32 6.98 -9.84
C THR A 76 0.11 7.54 -10.60
N THR A 77 0.33 8.09 -11.80
CA THR A 77 -0.76 8.58 -12.66
C THR A 77 -1.74 7.46 -13.00
N GLY A 78 -1.25 6.28 -13.31
CA GLY A 78 -2.06 5.07 -13.55
C GLY A 78 -2.92 4.71 -12.35
N LEU A 79 -2.31 4.62 -11.16
CA LEU A 79 -3.04 4.31 -9.91
C LEU A 79 -4.10 5.36 -9.58
N VAL A 80 -3.78 6.65 -9.73
CA VAL A 80 -4.75 7.74 -9.51
C VAL A 80 -5.91 7.65 -10.49
N ALA A 81 -5.65 7.31 -11.74
CA ALA A 81 -6.69 7.08 -12.74
C ALA A 81 -7.55 5.87 -12.39
N ASP A 82 -6.96 4.77 -11.92
CA ASP A 82 -7.70 3.58 -11.49
C ASP A 82 -8.60 3.88 -10.29
N VAL A 83 -8.10 4.63 -9.29
CA VAL A 83 -8.90 5.12 -8.17
C VAL A 83 -10.07 5.98 -8.67
N ALA A 84 -9.82 6.94 -9.57
CA ALA A 84 -10.87 7.81 -10.13
C ALA A 84 -11.91 7.03 -10.92
N GLY A 85 -11.50 5.99 -11.67
CA GLY A 85 -12.39 5.14 -12.47
C GLY A 85 -13.44 4.37 -11.65
N GLN A 86 -13.19 4.15 -10.36
CA GLN A 86 -14.07 3.39 -9.49
C GLN A 86 -15.36 4.14 -9.12
N ARG A 87 -16.33 3.40 -8.53
CA ARG A 87 -17.56 3.97 -7.97
C ARG A 87 -17.43 4.19 -6.47
N TRP A 88 -17.63 5.43 -6.03
CA TRP A 88 -17.51 5.83 -4.64
C TRP A 88 -18.88 6.20 -4.06
N SER A 89 -19.22 5.67 -2.87
CA SER A 89 -20.45 6.01 -2.15
C SER A 89 -20.41 7.40 -1.53
N ALA A 90 -19.20 7.89 -1.25
CA ALA A 90 -18.94 9.22 -0.75
C ALA A 90 -17.65 9.77 -1.39
N GLU A 91 -17.65 11.07 -1.71
CA GLU A 91 -16.49 11.74 -2.31
C GLU A 91 -15.21 11.59 -1.46
N ARG A 92 -15.35 11.54 -0.14
CA ARG A 92 -14.22 11.35 0.79
C ARG A 92 -13.57 9.99 0.67
N ASP A 93 -14.34 8.94 0.34
CA ASP A 93 -13.81 7.59 0.24
C ASP A 93 -12.72 7.47 -0.84
N LEU A 94 -12.82 8.27 -1.92
CA LEU A 94 -11.78 8.37 -2.95
C LEU A 94 -10.46 8.91 -2.37
N ALA A 95 -10.53 10.06 -1.67
CA ALA A 95 -9.35 10.68 -1.08
C ALA A 95 -8.77 9.83 0.07
N ASP A 96 -9.62 9.15 0.85
CA ASP A 96 -9.19 8.21 1.90
C ASP A 96 -8.47 7.00 1.31
N THR A 97 -8.90 6.53 0.14
CA THR A 97 -8.23 5.44 -0.57
C THR A 97 -6.85 5.87 -1.08
N LEU A 98 -6.74 7.06 -1.70
CA LEU A 98 -5.44 7.60 -2.14
C LEU A 98 -4.44 7.72 -0.98
N GLU A 99 -4.88 8.24 0.17
CA GLU A 99 -4.04 8.30 1.38
C GLU A 99 -3.64 6.91 1.86
N SER A 100 -4.59 5.96 1.87
CA SER A 100 -4.30 4.58 2.26
C SER A 100 -3.24 3.94 1.37
N LEU A 101 -3.28 4.16 0.05
CA LEU A 101 -2.25 3.68 -0.88
C LEU A 101 -0.88 4.31 -0.59
N ALA A 102 -0.83 5.61 -0.29
CA ALA A 102 0.41 6.29 0.06
C ALA A 102 1.03 5.73 1.35
N VAL A 103 0.21 5.52 2.38
CA VAL A 103 0.65 4.87 3.63
C VAL A 103 1.16 3.47 3.37
N GLN A 104 0.43 2.67 2.60
CA GLN A 104 0.84 1.30 2.28
C GLN A 104 2.12 1.25 1.44
N ALA A 105 2.39 2.24 0.56
CA ALA A 105 3.67 2.34 -0.15
C ALA A 105 4.84 2.52 0.83
N LEU A 106 4.70 3.39 1.85
CA LEU A 106 5.74 3.53 2.88
C LEU A 106 5.89 2.28 3.74
N LEU A 107 4.78 1.64 4.10
CA LEU A 107 4.82 0.39 4.87
C LEU A 107 5.46 -0.75 4.06
N ALA A 108 5.22 -0.80 2.74
CA ALA A 108 5.87 -1.74 1.84
C ALA A 108 7.40 -1.50 1.75
N ALA A 109 7.82 -0.23 1.73
CA ALA A 109 9.24 0.11 1.82
C ALA A 109 9.86 -0.37 3.15
N ALA A 110 9.15 -0.17 4.26
CA ALA A 110 9.59 -0.65 5.57
C ALA A 110 9.68 -2.18 5.64
N GLU A 111 8.73 -2.89 5.06
CA GLU A 111 8.72 -4.35 4.99
C GLU A 111 9.92 -4.88 4.21
N ARG A 112 10.19 -4.33 3.03
CA ARG A 112 11.34 -4.69 2.20
C ARG A 112 12.66 -4.52 2.94
N GLU A 113 12.78 -3.45 3.73
CA GLU A 113 13.93 -3.15 4.56
C GLU A 113 13.90 -3.88 5.92
N ARG A 114 12.95 -4.82 6.10
CA ARG A 114 12.74 -5.57 7.35
C ARG A 114 12.54 -4.69 8.59
N ARG A 115 11.87 -3.53 8.40
CA ARG A 115 11.59 -2.55 9.45
C ARG A 115 10.10 -2.44 9.80
N ILE A 116 9.23 -3.25 9.23
CA ILE A 116 7.77 -3.14 9.43
C ILE A 116 7.38 -3.27 10.90
N ASP A 117 7.95 -4.23 11.64
CA ASP A 117 7.70 -4.43 13.07
C ASP A 117 8.16 -3.20 13.88
N ARG A 118 9.32 -2.64 13.49
CA ARG A 118 9.86 -1.42 14.11
C ARG A 118 8.95 -0.23 13.86
N VAL A 119 8.47 -0.04 12.63
CA VAL A 119 7.57 1.06 12.26
C VAL A 119 6.25 0.95 13.04
N GLU A 120 5.67 -0.25 13.15
CA GLU A 120 4.45 -0.48 13.92
C GLU A 120 4.64 -0.12 15.40
N ASP A 121 5.70 -0.63 16.04
CA ASP A 121 6.01 -0.37 17.44
C ASP A 121 6.29 1.13 17.70
N GLU A 122 7.01 1.81 16.80
CA GLU A 122 7.30 3.23 16.89
C GLU A 122 6.04 4.09 16.73
N LEU A 123 5.14 3.76 15.79
CA LEU A 123 3.84 4.43 15.62
C LEU A 123 2.97 4.25 16.86
N PHE A 124 2.92 3.05 17.42
CA PHE A 124 2.19 2.76 18.65
C PHE A 124 2.75 3.56 19.84
N ARG A 125 4.07 3.57 20.01
CA ARG A 125 4.71 4.36 21.07
C ARG A 125 4.44 5.86 20.91
N PHE A 126 4.52 6.37 19.69
CA PHE A 126 4.23 7.78 19.43
C PHE A 126 2.77 8.12 19.77
N GLU A 127 1.82 7.30 19.39
CA GLU A 127 0.41 7.46 19.76
C GLU A 127 0.24 7.52 21.29
N ARG A 128 0.90 6.60 22.02
CA ARG A 128 0.87 6.55 23.48
C ARG A 128 1.49 7.77 24.14
N ILE A 129 2.60 8.29 23.60
CA ILE A 129 3.25 9.51 24.07
C ILE A 129 2.31 10.70 23.90
N VAL A 130 1.71 10.87 22.73
CA VAL A 130 0.75 11.94 22.44
C VAL A 130 -0.49 11.82 23.34
N ALA A 131 -0.98 10.61 23.59
CA ALA A 131 -2.13 10.39 24.48
C ALA A 131 -1.80 10.76 25.94
N GLY A 132 -0.56 10.51 26.39
CA GLY A 132 -0.09 10.74 27.75
C GLY A 132 0.35 12.19 28.04
N ASP A 133 0.64 13.00 27.00
CA ASP A 133 1.07 14.38 27.13
C ASP A 133 0.01 15.36 26.57
N PRO A 134 -0.80 16.02 27.43
CA PRO A 134 -1.80 16.98 26.98
C PRO A 134 -1.22 18.16 26.19
N GLY A 135 -0.03 18.67 26.58
CA GLY A 135 0.61 19.80 25.91
C GLY A 135 1.04 19.47 24.50
N LEU A 136 1.68 18.31 24.32
CA LEU A 136 2.06 17.80 22.99
C LEU A 136 0.82 17.52 22.14
N ARG A 137 -0.17 16.86 22.69
CA ARG A 137 -1.43 16.57 22.00
C ARG A 137 -2.12 17.85 21.52
N ASP A 138 -2.24 18.85 22.39
CA ASP A 138 -2.88 20.13 22.06
C ASP A 138 -2.09 20.88 20.98
N THR A 139 -0.76 20.89 21.07
CA THR A 139 0.12 21.47 20.05
C THR A 139 -0.05 20.80 18.69
N LEU A 140 0.01 19.46 18.63
CA LEU A 140 -0.10 18.72 17.38
C LEU A 140 -1.53 18.72 16.81
N SER A 141 -2.56 18.87 17.66
CA SER A 141 -3.96 18.89 17.24
C SER A 141 -4.49 20.29 16.97
N SER A 142 -3.76 21.35 17.37
CA SER A 142 -4.18 22.76 17.21
C SER A 142 -4.49 23.06 15.74
N ARG A 143 -5.63 23.70 15.49
CA ARG A 143 -5.99 24.20 14.16
C ARG A 143 -5.32 25.53 13.81
N ASN A 144 -4.80 26.23 14.82
CA ASN A 144 -4.15 27.53 14.66
C ASN A 144 -2.66 27.40 14.31
N THR A 145 -2.08 26.24 14.50
CA THR A 145 -0.67 25.97 14.13
C THR A 145 -0.63 25.42 12.72
N ASP A 146 0.23 26.00 11.88
CA ASP A 146 0.47 25.53 10.53
C ASP A 146 0.95 24.07 10.52
N GLY A 147 0.45 23.29 9.57
CA GLY A 147 0.81 21.87 9.40
C GLY A 147 2.31 21.67 9.18
N THR A 148 2.97 22.61 8.50
CA THR A 148 4.42 22.58 8.28
C THR A 148 5.19 22.73 9.59
N GLY A 149 4.77 23.67 10.46
CA GLY A 149 5.38 23.85 11.76
C GLY A 149 5.26 22.62 12.67
N LYS A 150 4.09 21.93 12.62
CA LYS A 150 3.89 20.66 13.34
C LYS A 150 4.79 19.55 12.80
N ALA A 151 4.90 19.43 11.47
CA ALA A 151 5.76 18.44 10.83
C ALA A 151 7.24 18.67 11.21
N THR A 152 7.70 19.94 11.22
CA THR A 152 9.06 20.31 11.66
C THR A 152 9.29 19.94 13.13
N LEU A 153 8.32 20.18 14.01
CA LEU A 153 8.41 19.77 15.42
C LEU A 153 8.54 18.24 15.54
N VAL A 154 7.68 17.48 14.85
CA VAL A 154 7.72 16.01 14.85
C VAL A 154 9.04 15.52 14.29
N HIS A 155 9.51 16.10 13.19
CA HIS A 155 10.82 15.75 12.61
C HIS A 155 11.93 15.87 13.65
N GLY A 156 12.06 17.03 14.32
CA GLY A 156 13.09 17.25 15.34
C GLY A 156 12.97 16.32 16.56
N LEU A 157 11.77 15.84 16.88
CA LEU A 157 11.56 14.88 17.98
C LEU A 157 11.98 13.46 17.62
N LEU A 158 11.79 13.06 16.36
CA LEU A 158 11.92 11.67 15.88
C LEU A 158 13.18 11.42 15.04
N GLU A 159 13.81 12.44 14.45
CA GLU A 159 15.00 12.31 13.62
C GLU A 159 16.14 11.61 14.39
N GLY A 160 16.74 10.61 13.75
CA GLY A 160 17.80 9.77 14.34
C GLY A 160 17.33 8.80 15.43
N LYS A 161 16.05 8.85 15.85
CA LYS A 161 15.48 7.98 16.90
C LYS A 161 14.49 6.97 16.35
N ALA A 162 13.79 7.30 15.27
CA ALA A 162 12.79 6.46 14.62
C ALA A 162 13.19 6.11 13.19
N ALA A 163 12.55 5.08 12.63
CA ALA A 163 12.69 4.71 11.23
C ALA A 163 12.22 5.87 10.32
N PRO A 164 12.83 6.08 9.15
CA PRO A 164 12.46 7.17 8.25
C PRO A 164 10.98 7.09 7.82
N GLU A 165 10.45 5.89 7.66
CA GLU A 165 9.04 5.67 7.34
C GLU A 165 8.12 6.11 8.49
N THR A 166 8.51 5.84 9.75
CA THR A 166 7.77 6.30 10.93
C THR A 166 7.75 7.82 10.99
N VAL A 167 8.92 8.46 10.84
CA VAL A 167 9.02 9.93 10.82
C VAL A 167 8.06 10.49 9.77
N ARG A 168 8.13 9.97 8.55
CA ARG A 168 7.33 10.45 7.43
C ARG A 168 5.83 10.24 7.63
N LEU A 169 5.42 9.10 8.18
CA LEU A 169 4.00 8.82 8.49
C LEU A 169 3.47 9.76 9.56
N VAL A 170 4.23 10.00 10.63
CA VAL A 170 3.81 10.92 11.71
C VAL A 170 3.76 12.37 11.21
N GLU A 171 4.74 12.81 10.43
CA GLU A 171 4.72 14.12 9.77
C GLU A 171 3.45 14.29 8.92
N GLN A 172 3.08 13.29 8.14
CA GLN A 172 1.87 13.31 7.32
C GLN A 172 0.62 13.44 8.19
N ALA A 173 0.53 12.67 9.27
CA ALA A 173 -0.61 12.65 10.16
C ALA A 173 -0.86 14.03 10.81
N VAL A 174 0.20 14.74 11.20
CA VAL A 174 0.08 16.07 11.82
C VAL A 174 -0.05 17.20 10.82
N ARG A 175 0.56 17.05 9.63
CA ARG A 175 0.57 18.05 8.57
C ARG A 175 -0.77 18.15 7.84
N VAL A 176 -1.37 17.00 7.53
CA VAL A 176 -2.59 16.90 6.72
C VAL A 176 -3.59 15.94 7.36
N PRO A 177 -4.17 16.27 8.53
CA PRO A 177 -5.10 15.38 9.23
C PRO A 177 -6.46 15.25 8.51
N ARG A 178 -6.74 16.09 7.51
CA ARG A 178 -7.96 16.06 6.69
C ARG A 178 -9.25 16.12 7.50
N GLY A 179 -9.25 16.96 8.52
CA GLY A 179 -10.39 17.15 9.44
C GLY A 179 -10.64 15.99 10.41
N ARG A 180 -9.75 14.98 10.45
CA ARG A 180 -9.76 13.91 11.45
C ARG A 180 -8.97 14.30 12.68
N ARG A 181 -9.25 13.66 13.81
CA ARG A 181 -8.43 13.76 15.01
C ARG A 181 -7.14 13.00 14.82
N LEU A 182 -6.04 13.49 15.39
CA LEU A 182 -4.72 12.87 15.23
C LEU A 182 -4.69 11.40 15.69
N ASP A 183 -5.34 11.10 16.84
CA ASP A 183 -5.47 9.73 17.35
C ASP A 183 -6.10 8.79 16.29
N ARG A 184 -7.16 9.24 15.61
CA ARG A 184 -7.82 8.44 14.57
C ARG A 184 -6.98 8.25 13.32
N VAL A 185 -6.13 9.23 12.99
CA VAL A 185 -5.18 9.09 11.87
C VAL A 185 -4.12 8.06 12.21
N LEU A 186 -3.51 8.17 13.41
CA LEU A 186 -2.50 7.23 13.89
C LEU A 186 -3.05 5.81 14.03
N GLU A 187 -4.25 5.64 14.61
CA GLU A 187 -4.95 4.34 14.66
C GLU A 187 -5.13 3.72 13.27
N SER A 188 -5.49 4.55 12.27
CA SER A 188 -5.66 4.04 10.90
C SER A 188 -4.34 3.58 10.27
N TYR A 189 -3.23 4.28 10.55
CA TYR A 189 -1.91 3.90 10.07
C TYR A 189 -1.38 2.65 10.77
N LEU A 190 -1.59 2.55 12.09
CA LEU A 190 -1.30 1.34 12.87
C LEU A 190 -2.06 0.12 12.36
N HIS A 191 -3.34 0.30 12.06
CA HIS A 191 -4.15 -0.79 11.49
C HIS A 191 -3.59 -1.28 10.17
N LEU A 192 -3.19 -0.37 9.26
CA LEU A 192 -2.56 -0.74 7.99
C LEU A 192 -1.20 -1.43 8.19
N ALA A 193 -0.40 -0.97 9.15
CA ALA A 193 0.88 -1.59 9.47
C ALA A 193 0.70 -3.01 10.02
N SER A 194 -0.24 -3.20 10.95
CA SER A 194 -0.56 -4.51 11.52
C SER A 194 -1.11 -5.47 10.46
N GLN A 195 -2.01 -5.01 9.60
CA GLN A 195 -2.50 -5.82 8.48
C GLN A 195 -1.36 -6.28 7.59
N ARG A 196 -0.47 -5.36 7.20
CA ARG A 196 0.66 -5.69 6.33
C ARG A 196 1.66 -6.64 6.99
N ARG A 197 1.94 -6.47 8.28
CA ARG A 197 2.78 -7.41 9.05
C ARG A 197 2.19 -8.81 9.11
N ASP A 198 0.87 -8.92 9.23
CA ASP A 198 0.17 -10.19 9.36
C ASP A 198 -0.09 -10.86 8.00
N GLU A 199 0.05 -10.14 6.89
CA GLU A 199 0.01 -10.68 5.53
C GLU A 199 1.36 -11.33 5.17
N LEU A 200 1.30 -12.48 4.49
CA LEU A 200 2.47 -13.09 3.88
C LEU A 200 2.54 -12.71 2.40
N VAL A 201 3.72 -12.35 1.95
CA VAL A 201 3.98 -12.12 0.52
C VAL A 201 4.61 -13.36 -0.08
N ALA A 202 3.93 -13.96 -1.07
CA ALA A 202 4.44 -15.07 -1.85
C ALA A 202 4.92 -14.56 -3.22
N LEU A 203 6.23 -14.57 -3.44
CA LEU A 203 6.82 -14.31 -4.76
C LEU A 203 6.65 -15.55 -5.62
N VAL A 204 5.84 -15.46 -6.67
CA VAL A 204 5.50 -16.58 -7.56
C VAL A 204 6.10 -16.34 -8.93
N THR A 205 7.13 -17.11 -9.27
CA THR A 205 7.77 -17.05 -10.58
C THR A 205 7.15 -18.09 -11.51
N VAL A 206 6.67 -17.65 -12.67
CA VAL A 206 5.95 -18.45 -13.65
C VAL A 206 6.47 -18.22 -15.07
N ALA A 207 6.43 -19.25 -15.91
CA ALA A 207 6.81 -19.14 -17.33
C ALA A 207 5.79 -18.31 -18.15
N ALA A 208 4.51 -18.39 -17.80
CA ALA A 208 3.41 -17.68 -18.46
C ALA A 208 2.46 -17.10 -17.40
N PRO A 209 1.75 -16.02 -17.73
CA PRO A 209 0.80 -15.38 -16.80
C PRO A 209 -0.25 -16.38 -16.29
N LEU A 210 -0.54 -16.33 -14.99
CA LEU A 210 -1.64 -17.08 -14.40
C LEU A 210 -2.98 -16.41 -14.74
N SER A 211 -3.99 -17.23 -15.00
CA SER A 211 -5.36 -16.72 -15.04
C SER A 211 -5.84 -16.29 -13.66
N GLY A 212 -6.85 -15.42 -13.59
CA GLY A 212 -7.43 -14.98 -12.31
C GLY A 212 -7.91 -16.16 -11.43
N GLN A 213 -8.44 -17.23 -12.05
CA GLN A 213 -8.86 -18.43 -11.35
C GLN A 213 -7.66 -19.23 -10.78
N GLN A 214 -6.56 -19.30 -11.51
CA GLN A 214 -5.33 -19.96 -11.06
C GLN A 214 -4.70 -19.19 -9.90
N SER A 215 -4.63 -17.87 -10.02
CA SER A 215 -4.12 -16.99 -8.94
C SER A 215 -4.96 -17.11 -7.66
N ALA A 216 -6.29 -17.09 -7.79
CA ALA A 216 -7.18 -17.25 -6.64
C ALA A 216 -7.02 -18.63 -5.96
N ARG A 217 -6.90 -19.71 -6.73
CA ARG A 217 -6.66 -21.04 -6.18
C ARG A 217 -5.32 -21.14 -5.46
N LEU A 218 -4.28 -20.54 -6.03
CA LEU A 218 -2.94 -20.55 -5.45
C LEU A 218 -2.93 -19.75 -4.13
N SER A 219 -3.53 -18.54 -4.09
CA SER A 219 -3.66 -17.75 -2.87
C SER A 219 -4.38 -18.54 -1.77
N SER A 220 -5.56 -19.10 -2.08
CA SER A 220 -6.30 -19.90 -1.11
C SER A 220 -5.54 -21.13 -0.58
N ALA A 221 -4.76 -21.79 -1.45
CA ALA A 221 -3.94 -22.92 -1.02
C ALA A 221 -2.80 -22.52 -0.10
N LEU A 222 -2.14 -21.38 -0.38
CA LEU A 222 -1.09 -20.83 0.46
C LEU A 222 -1.66 -20.30 1.80
N GLU A 223 -2.80 -19.60 1.77
CA GLU A 223 -3.51 -19.15 2.98
C GLU A 223 -3.87 -20.33 3.89
N ALA A 224 -4.38 -21.43 3.31
CA ALA A 224 -4.68 -22.64 4.06
C ALA A 224 -3.42 -23.30 4.66
N HIS A 225 -2.29 -23.20 3.94
CA HIS A 225 -1.01 -23.79 4.40
C HIS A 225 -0.36 -22.97 5.51
N TYR A 226 -0.33 -21.64 5.37
CA TYR A 226 0.34 -20.75 6.32
C TYR A 226 -0.57 -20.22 7.44
N GLY A 227 -1.89 -20.39 7.32
CA GLY A 227 -2.87 -19.88 8.29
C GLY A 227 -2.97 -18.35 8.35
N LYS A 228 -2.45 -17.65 7.34
CA LYS A 228 -2.42 -16.19 7.23
C LYS A 228 -2.83 -15.77 5.82
N PRO A 229 -3.38 -14.55 5.62
CA PRO A 229 -3.59 -13.99 4.30
C PRO A 229 -2.28 -13.99 3.50
N VAL A 230 -2.35 -14.38 2.22
CA VAL A 230 -1.18 -14.45 1.33
C VAL A 230 -1.42 -13.59 0.09
N THR A 231 -0.59 -12.56 -0.07
CA THR A 231 -0.55 -11.74 -1.28
C THR A 231 0.41 -12.35 -2.28
N LEU A 232 -0.07 -12.64 -3.51
CA LEU A 232 0.75 -13.19 -4.58
C LEU A 232 1.44 -12.06 -5.36
N GLN A 233 2.77 -12.09 -5.40
CA GLN A 233 3.58 -11.30 -6.33
C GLN A 233 3.98 -12.17 -7.51
N LEU A 234 3.40 -11.91 -8.68
CA LEU A 234 3.63 -12.70 -9.89
C LEU A 234 4.80 -12.10 -10.69
N VAL A 235 5.85 -12.88 -10.88
CA VAL A 235 6.99 -12.54 -11.74
C VAL A 235 7.00 -13.50 -12.92
N GLN A 236 6.99 -12.96 -14.14
CA GLN A 236 7.13 -13.76 -15.32
C GLN A 236 8.59 -13.92 -15.69
N ASP A 237 9.07 -15.17 -15.70
CA ASP A 237 10.41 -15.52 -16.13
C ASP A 237 10.36 -16.66 -17.18
N PRO A 238 10.60 -16.34 -18.46
CA PRO A 238 10.59 -17.34 -19.53
C PRO A 238 11.63 -18.45 -19.37
N SER A 239 12.65 -18.25 -18.53
CA SER A 239 13.68 -19.26 -18.25
C SER A 239 13.16 -20.40 -17.37
N VAL A 240 12.02 -20.22 -16.70
CA VAL A 240 11.36 -21.26 -15.91
C VAL A 240 10.75 -22.30 -16.86
N MET A 241 11.34 -23.49 -16.93
CA MET A 241 10.83 -24.59 -17.77
C MET A 241 9.60 -25.23 -17.15
N GLY A 242 8.45 -24.57 -17.26
CA GLY A 242 7.15 -25.07 -16.78
C GLY A 242 7.07 -25.20 -15.26
N GLY A 243 5.85 -25.16 -14.73
CA GLY A 243 5.62 -25.17 -13.28
C GLY A 243 5.66 -23.80 -12.64
N ILE A 244 5.74 -23.79 -11.32
CA ILE A 244 5.69 -22.60 -10.48
C ILE A 244 6.81 -22.69 -9.46
N ARG A 245 7.52 -21.59 -9.24
CA ARG A 245 8.42 -21.41 -8.13
C ARG A 245 7.80 -20.39 -7.19
N ILE A 246 7.65 -20.75 -5.91
CA ILE A 246 7.02 -19.92 -4.89
C ILE A 246 8.05 -19.67 -3.80
N GLN A 247 8.22 -18.42 -3.43
CA GLN A 247 9.06 -18.01 -2.30
C GLN A 247 8.20 -17.22 -1.32
N VAL A 248 8.16 -17.67 -0.05
CA VAL A 248 7.47 -17.00 1.05
C VAL A 248 8.53 -16.75 2.14
N GLY A 249 8.96 -15.49 2.28
CA GLY A 249 10.09 -15.18 3.15
C GLY A 249 11.36 -15.94 2.73
N ASP A 250 11.90 -16.75 3.65
CA ASP A 250 13.10 -17.56 3.41
C ASP A 250 12.76 -18.97 2.87
N GLU A 251 11.50 -19.33 2.81
CA GLU A 251 11.05 -20.64 2.30
C GLU A 251 10.85 -20.59 0.78
N VAL A 252 11.44 -21.57 0.07
CA VAL A 252 11.30 -21.70 -1.39
C VAL A 252 10.68 -23.05 -1.71
N VAL A 253 9.48 -23.02 -2.31
CA VAL A 253 8.83 -24.20 -2.89
C VAL A 253 9.01 -24.16 -4.40
N ASP A 254 9.85 -25.04 -4.91
CA ASP A 254 10.15 -25.13 -6.34
C ASP A 254 9.41 -26.32 -6.95
N GLY A 255 8.31 -26.02 -7.64
CA GLY A 255 7.48 -26.98 -8.38
C GLY A 255 7.79 -27.03 -9.88
N THR A 256 8.94 -26.55 -10.31
CA THR A 256 9.32 -26.53 -11.73
C THR A 256 9.60 -27.93 -12.27
N VAL A 257 9.44 -28.10 -13.57
CA VAL A 257 9.74 -29.36 -14.28
C VAL A 257 11.23 -29.72 -14.15
N LEU A 258 12.12 -28.72 -14.12
CA LEU A 258 13.54 -28.91 -13.93
C LEU A 258 13.85 -29.65 -12.62
N ARG A 259 13.27 -29.22 -11.51
CA ARG A 259 13.48 -29.87 -10.21
C ARG A 259 12.93 -31.30 -10.19
N ARG A 260 11.76 -31.53 -10.80
CA ARG A 260 11.20 -32.88 -10.91
C ARG A 260 12.07 -33.81 -11.77
N LEU A 261 12.70 -33.30 -12.84
CA LEU A 261 13.64 -34.06 -13.68
C LEU A 261 14.95 -34.35 -12.91
N ASP A 262 15.46 -33.39 -12.14
CA ASP A 262 16.67 -33.60 -11.32
C ASP A 262 16.42 -34.58 -10.17
N GLU A 263 15.24 -34.57 -9.57
CA GLU A 263 14.82 -35.56 -8.58
C GLU A 263 14.67 -36.96 -9.22
N ALA A 264 14.04 -37.05 -10.37
CA ALA A 264 13.92 -38.29 -11.10
C ALA A 264 15.29 -38.86 -11.55
N ARG A 265 16.19 -37.97 -12.04
CA ARG A 265 17.57 -38.34 -12.40
C ARG A 265 18.38 -38.89 -11.23
N ARG A 266 18.26 -38.25 -10.05
CA ARG A 266 18.93 -38.71 -8.82
C ARG A 266 18.38 -40.08 -8.37
N HIS A 267 17.08 -40.34 -8.50
CA HIS A 267 16.48 -41.65 -8.18
C HIS A 267 16.94 -42.74 -9.15
N VAL A 268 17.22 -42.44 -10.41
CA VAL A 268 17.66 -43.42 -11.43
C VAL A 268 19.18 -43.67 -11.39
N THR A 269 19.98 -42.67 -10.95
CA THR A 269 21.44 -42.77 -10.92
C THR A 269 22.01 -43.11 -9.56
N GLY A 270 21.20 -43.16 -8.51
CA GLY A 270 21.58 -43.45 -7.11
C GLY A 270 21.19 -44.85 -6.62
N GLY A 271 20.90 -45.82 -7.59
CA GLY A 271 20.70 -47.25 -7.30
C GLY A 271 21.98 -48.06 -7.60
#